data_a68a555201dc7bc750d2bd23ab203bae
#
_entry.id   a68a555201dc7bc750d2bd23ab203bae
#
_cell.length_a   1.000
_cell.length_b   1.000
_cell.length_c   1.000
_cell.angle_alpha   90.00
_cell.angle_beta   90.00
_cell.angle_gamma   90.00
#
_symmetry.space_group_name_H-M   'P 1'
#
loop_
_entity.id
_entity.type
_entity.pdbx_description
1 polymer ?
#
loop_
_entity_poly.entity_id
_entity_poly.type
_entity_poly.pdbx_seq_one_letter_code
_entity_poly.pdbx_strand_id
1 'polypeptide(L)'
;NILILSPNSVFSDYISHILPELGEENIQEMSFDLFAYRELKEIVPDCEDRYDQLERNMKLQDLYLTERFEEKQSEGFVGMMEGFLASLEDELMDFRTIEYKGIQKTEEELINLFYFKFQNAPLLSRMDAIRDYCVDEYETLLGRDLSEEELLIVQNKFDKMYVTKDIYK
;
A
#
# COMPACT_ATOMS: atom_id res chain seq x y z
N ASN A 1 -6.28 -14.78 -11.48
CA ASN A 1 -5.89 -13.66 -12.37
C ASN A 1 -4.38 -13.61 -12.47
N ILE A 2 -3.86 -13.58 -13.68
CA ILE A 2 -2.42 -13.47 -13.98
C ILE A 2 -2.21 -12.12 -14.66
N LEU A 3 -1.21 -11.36 -14.21
CA LEU A 3 -0.77 -10.13 -14.85
C LEU A 3 0.59 -10.37 -15.50
N ILE A 4 0.69 -10.09 -16.80
CA ILE A 4 1.96 -10.13 -17.55
C ILE A 4 2.40 -8.68 -17.76
N LEU A 5 3.59 -8.35 -17.26
CA LEU A 5 4.22 -7.07 -17.53
C LEU A 5 5.16 -7.19 -18.74
N SER A 6 4.87 -6.46 -19.79
CA SER A 6 5.66 -6.41 -21.01
C SER A 6 6.63 -5.21 -21.00
N PRO A 7 7.76 -5.32 -21.72
CA PRO A 7 8.77 -4.26 -21.75
C PRO A 7 8.30 -2.99 -22.51
N ASN A 8 7.33 -3.12 -23.40
CA ASN A 8 6.78 -2.01 -24.19
C ASN A 8 5.42 -2.38 -24.78
N SER A 9 4.70 -1.38 -25.28
CA SER A 9 3.36 -1.55 -25.84
C SER A 9 3.29 -2.43 -27.09
N VAL A 10 4.35 -2.48 -27.91
CA VAL A 10 4.38 -3.30 -29.12
C VAL A 10 4.46 -4.79 -28.75
N PHE A 11 5.25 -5.12 -27.73
CA PHE A 11 5.35 -6.47 -27.22
C PHE A 11 4.06 -6.89 -26.52
N SER A 12 3.43 -5.95 -25.78
CA SER A 12 2.12 -6.09 -25.15
C SER A 12 1.07 -6.50 -26.19
N ASP A 13 0.96 -5.75 -27.26
CA ASP A 13 0.00 -5.98 -28.33
C ASP A 13 0.25 -7.37 -29.00
N TYR A 14 1.48 -7.72 -29.24
CA TYR A 14 1.84 -9.04 -29.80
C TYR A 14 1.41 -10.20 -28.90
N ILE A 15 1.70 -10.13 -27.61
CA ILE A 15 1.35 -11.18 -26.64
C ILE A 15 -0.17 -11.29 -26.46
N SER A 16 -0.90 -10.17 -26.43
CA SER A 16 -2.35 -10.14 -26.27
C SER A 16 -3.09 -10.93 -27.37
N HIS A 17 -2.49 -11.02 -28.56
CA HIS A 17 -3.05 -11.81 -29.67
C HIS A 17 -2.72 -13.30 -29.55
N ILE A 18 -1.59 -13.67 -28.94
CA ILE A 18 -1.17 -15.08 -28.84
C ILE A 18 -1.82 -15.79 -27.64
N LEU A 19 -2.03 -15.11 -26.54
CA LEU A 19 -2.58 -15.70 -25.31
C LEU A 19 -3.95 -16.39 -25.52
N PRO A 20 -4.92 -15.81 -26.24
CA PRO A 20 -6.18 -16.47 -26.55
C PRO A 20 -5.99 -17.76 -27.41
N GLU A 21 -5.00 -17.77 -28.32
CA GLU A 21 -4.69 -18.95 -29.14
C GLU A 21 -4.13 -20.11 -28.29
N LEU A 22 -3.54 -19.79 -27.13
CA LEU A 22 -3.06 -20.77 -26.16
C LEU A 22 -4.12 -21.22 -25.15
N GLY A 23 -5.35 -20.69 -25.26
CA GLY A 23 -6.49 -21.06 -24.40
C GLY A 23 -6.51 -20.34 -23.06
N GLU A 24 -5.73 -19.26 -22.89
CA GLU A 24 -5.64 -18.48 -21.67
C GLU A 24 -6.52 -17.23 -21.75
N GLU A 25 -7.76 -17.30 -21.25
CA GLU A 25 -8.75 -16.22 -21.37
C GLU A 25 -8.70 -15.19 -20.23
N ASN A 26 -8.02 -15.47 -19.11
CA ASN A 26 -8.04 -14.63 -17.90
C ASN A 26 -6.69 -13.97 -17.57
N ILE A 27 -5.92 -13.65 -18.61
CA ILE A 27 -4.63 -12.96 -18.43
C ILE A 27 -4.80 -11.48 -18.77
N GLN A 28 -4.37 -10.62 -17.84
CA GLN A 28 -4.21 -9.19 -18.10
C GLN A 28 -2.77 -8.94 -18.51
N GLU A 29 -2.61 -8.17 -19.55
CA GLU A 29 -1.31 -7.78 -20.04
C GLU A 29 -1.22 -6.25 -20.17
N MET A 30 -0.10 -5.69 -19.78
CA MET A 30 0.19 -4.27 -19.94
C MET A 30 1.69 -4.00 -19.85
N SER A 31 2.13 -2.83 -20.35
CA SER A 31 3.51 -2.39 -20.13
C SER A 31 3.73 -2.04 -18.66
N PHE A 32 5.01 -2.15 -18.21
CA PHE A 32 5.37 -1.76 -16.86
C PHE A 32 5.03 -0.29 -16.57
N ASP A 33 5.27 0.60 -17.53
CA ASP A 33 4.97 2.03 -17.38
C ASP A 33 3.47 2.27 -17.14
N LEU A 34 2.61 1.57 -17.90
CA LEU A 34 1.16 1.65 -17.73
C LEU A 34 0.70 1.09 -16.38
N PHE A 35 1.32 -0.01 -15.95
CA PHE A 35 1.06 -0.60 -14.64
C PHE A 35 1.43 0.40 -13.53
N ALA A 36 2.66 0.92 -13.55
CA ALA A 36 3.14 1.88 -12.56
C ALA A 36 2.27 3.15 -12.51
N TYR A 37 1.92 3.70 -13.68
CA TYR A 37 1.01 4.86 -13.77
C TYR A 37 -0.37 4.56 -13.14
N ARG A 38 -0.96 3.41 -13.44
CA ARG A 38 -2.27 3.02 -12.91
C ARG A 38 -2.27 2.90 -11.39
N GLU A 39 -1.23 2.29 -10.83
CA GLU A 39 -1.11 2.08 -9.37
C GLU A 39 -0.77 3.38 -8.62
N LEU A 40 -0.04 4.30 -9.25
CA LEU A 40 0.45 5.50 -8.60
C LEU A 40 -0.38 6.76 -8.84
N LYS A 41 -1.22 6.80 -9.88
CA LYS A 41 -1.94 8.02 -10.32
C LYS A 41 -2.82 8.69 -9.26
N GLU A 42 -3.34 7.91 -8.30
CA GLU A 42 -4.16 8.45 -7.21
C GLU A 42 -3.30 9.04 -6.08
N ILE A 43 -2.06 8.57 -5.95
CA ILE A 43 -1.12 8.97 -4.91
C ILE A 43 -0.21 10.09 -5.42
N VAL A 44 0.21 9.98 -6.68
CA VAL A 44 1.11 10.92 -7.36
C VAL A 44 0.46 11.40 -8.66
N PRO A 45 -0.48 12.37 -8.58
CA PRO A 45 -1.25 12.82 -9.75
C PRO A 45 -0.40 13.46 -10.85
N ASP A 46 0.73 14.06 -10.50
CA ASP A 46 1.66 14.73 -11.41
C ASP A 46 2.89 13.84 -11.73
N CYS A 47 2.65 12.55 -11.98
CA CYS A 47 3.72 11.64 -12.34
C CYS A 47 4.23 11.96 -13.75
N GLU A 48 5.51 12.35 -13.86
CA GLU A 48 6.17 12.54 -15.15
C GLU A 48 6.29 11.20 -15.89
N ASP A 49 6.03 11.22 -17.19
CA ASP A 49 6.31 10.04 -18.00
C ASP A 49 7.81 9.92 -18.33
N ARG A 50 8.19 8.78 -18.90
CA ARG A 50 9.58 8.50 -19.28
C ARG A 50 10.15 9.52 -20.26
N TYR A 51 9.33 10.05 -21.14
CA TYR A 51 9.78 10.99 -22.16
C TYR A 51 9.96 12.40 -21.59
N ASP A 52 9.07 12.85 -20.72
CA ASP A 52 9.19 14.11 -19.99
C ASP A 52 10.48 14.14 -19.15
N GLN A 53 10.79 13.02 -18.51
CA GLN A 53 11.99 12.88 -17.69
C GLN A 53 13.27 12.92 -18.54
N LEU A 54 13.28 12.24 -19.70
CA LEU A 54 14.41 12.28 -20.63
C LEU A 54 14.58 13.69 -21.21
N GLU A 55 13.51 14.34 -21.63
CA GLU A 55 13.53 15.68 -22.19
C GLU A 55 14.04 16.71 -21.17
N ARG A 56 13.61 16.59 -19.91
CA ARG A 56 14.08 17.44 -18.83
C ARG A 56 15.58 17.26 -18.59
N ASN A 57 16.06 16.02 -18.51
CA ASN A 57 17.47 15.72 -18.30
C ASN A 57 18.35 16.20 -19.47
N MET A 58 17.84 16.19 -20.70
CA MET A 58 18.54 16.72 -21.85
C MET A 58 18.57 18.27 -21.89
N LYS A 59 17.53 18.93 -21.38
CA LYS A 59 17.42 20.40 -21.37
C LYS A 59 18.13 21.04 -20.19
N LEU A 60 18.09 20.40 -19.04
CA LEU A 60 18.71 20.89 -17.81
C LEU A 60 20.10 20.25 -17.67
N GLN A 61 21.14 20.95 -18.08
CA GLN A 61 22.54 20.60 -17.76
C GLN A 61 22.85 20.90 -16.27
N ASP A 62 21.95 20.49 -15.39
CA ASP A 62 22.09 20.67 -13.96
C ASP A 62 22.67 19.39 -13.36
N LEU A 63 23.93 19.49 -12.93
CA LEU A 63 24.68 18.38 -12.36
C LEU A 63 23.95 17.78 -11.14
N TYR A 64 23.36 18.61 -10.29
CA TYR A 64 22.61 18.18 -9.09
C TYR A 64 21.39 17.33 -9.45
N LEU A 65 20.63 17.71 -10.49
CA LEU A 65 19.46 16.92 -10.92
C LEU A 65 19.88 15.60 -11.54
N THR A 66 21.00 15.56 -12.25
CA THR A 66 21.55 14.33 -12.82
C THR A 66 22.03 13.38 -11.73
N GLU A 67 22.80 13.85 -10.77
CA GLU A 67 23.26 13.06 -9.61
C GLU A 67 22.09 12.50 -8.83
N ARG A 68 21.07 13.31 -8.54
CA ARG A 68 19.87 12.87 -7.83
C ARG A 68 19.07 11.81 -8.61
N PHE A 69 19.03 11.93 -9.94
CA PHE A 69 18.38 10.95 -10.79
C PHE A 69 19.13 9.60 -10.78
N GLU A 70 20.45 9.63 -10.91
CA GLU A 70 21.29 8.44 -10.84
C GLU A 70 21.22 7.77 -9.47
N GLU A 71 21.25 8.56 -8.39
CA GLU A 71 21.13 8.04 -7.04
C GLU A 71 19.82 7.29 -6.81
N LYS A 72 18.70 7.83 -7.29
CA LYS A 72 17.38 7.18 -7.19
C LYS A 72 17.26 5.86 -7.97
N GLN A 73 18.15 5.61 -8.92
CA GLN A 73 18.22 4.36 -9.68
C GLN A 73 19.26 3.38 -9.13
N SER A 74 19.94 3.76 -8.05
CA SER A 74 21.01 2.94 -7.46
C SER A 74 20.43 1.85 -6.55
N GLU A 75 21.19 0.75 -6.41
CA GLU A 75 20.89 -0.30 -5.42
C GLU A 75 20.89 0.27 -3.98
N GLY A 76 21.74 1.29 -3.73
CA GLY A 76 21.80 1.97 -2.44
C GLY A 76 20.47 2.64 -2.08
N PHE A 77 19.80 3.26 -3.05
CA PHE A 77 18.49 3.87 -2.82
C PHE A 77 17.41 2.81 -2.53
N VAL A 78 17.43 1.68 -3.23
CA VAL A 78 16.53 0.55 -2.95
C VAL A 78 16.75 0.05 -1.52
N GLY A 79 18.01 -0.15 -1.11
CA GLY A 79 18.34 -0.56 0.26
C GLY A 79 17.89 0.45 1.33
N MET A 80 17.98 1.75 1.06
CA MET A 80 17.43 2.78 1.96
C MET A 80 15.90 2.69 2.06
N MET A 81 15.20 2.46 0.95
CA MET A 81 13.75 2.30 0.94
C MET A 81 13.31 1.03 1.71
N GLU A 82 14.02 -0.08 1.51
CA GLU A 82 13.76 -1.32 2.24
C GLU A 82 13.98 -1.13 3.76
N GLY A 83 15.06 -0.44 4.15
CA GLY A 83 15.33 -0.11 5.54
C GLY A 83 14.25 0.79 6.14
N PHE A 84 13.78 1.78 5.40
CA PHE A 84 12.66 2.64 5.82
C PHE A 84 11.37 1.84 6.01
N LEU A 85 11.01 0.99 5.05
CA LEU A 85 9.81 0.15 5.16
C LEU A 85 9.89 -0.82 6.35
N ALA A 86 11.07 -1.35 6.64
CA ALA A 86 11.28 -2.20 7.81
C ALA A 86 11.11 -1.42 9.14
N SER A 87 11.61 -0.17 9.21
CA SER A 87 11.44 0.68 10.40
C SER A 87 9.99 1.15 10.59
N LEU A 88 9.26 1.28 9.50
CA LEU A 88 7.88 1.78 9.52
C LEU A 88 6.94 0.90 10.33
N GLU A 89 7.17 -0.41 10.38
CA GLU A 89 6.38 -1.34 11.18
C GLU A 89 6.37 -0.96 12.67
N ASP A 90 7.50 -0.47 13.19
CA ASP A 90 7.64 -0.08 14.61
C ASP A 90 7.22 1.38 14.88
N GLU A 91 7.24 2.22 13.85
CA GLU A 91 6.98 3.66 14.00
C GLU A 91 5.56 4.08 13.60
N LEU A 92 4.83 3.21 12.90
CA LEU A 92 3.53 3.54 12.32
C LEU A 92 2.44 3.74 13.36
N MET A 93 2.50 2.98 14.46
CA MET A 93 1.40 2.86 15.41
C MET A 93 1.81 3.31 16.81
N ASP A 94 0.92 4.07 17.45
CA ASP A 94 0.93 4.36 18.88
C ASP A 94 -0.26 3.62 19.52
N PHE A 95 -0.01 2.36 19.90
CA PHE A 95 -1.05 1.51 20.44
C PHE A 95 -1.56 2.05 21.77
N ARG A 96 -2.88 1.97 21.96
CA ARG A 96 -3.57 2.40 23.18
C ARG A 96 -4.73 1.47 23.47
N THR A 97 -4.97 1.23 24.75
CA THR A 97 -6.18 0.54 25.17
C THR A 97 -7.42 1.26 24.67
N ILE A 98 -8.31 0.53 24.01
CA ILE A 98 -9.60 1.01 23.55
C ILE A 98 -10.72 0.32 24.29
N GLU A 99 -11.83 1.03 24.49
CA GLU A 99 -13.04 0.52 25.11
C GLU A 99 -14.24 0.87 24.22
N TYR A 100 -15.15 -0.08 24.07
CA TYR A 100 -16.42 0.12 23.41
C TYR A 100 -17.52 -0.62 24.18
N LYS A 101 -18.51 0.12 24.73
CA LYS A 101 -19.65 -0.42 25.51
C LYS A 101 -19.25 -1.38 26.65
N GLY A 102 -18.19 -1.06 27.36
CA GLY A 102 -17.68 -1.87 28.46
C GLY A 102 -16.80 -3.05 28.03
N ILE A 103 -16.63 -3.28 26.74
CA ILE A 103 -15.71 -4.28 26.19
C ILE A 103 -14.39 -3.57 25.92
N GLN A 104 -13.34 -4.04 26.56
CA GLN A 104 -12.01 -3.44 26.48
C GLN A 104 -11.07 -4.30 25.63
N LYS A 105 -10.28 -3.63 24.81
CA LYS A 105 -9.09 -4.19 24.14
C LYS A 105 -7.87 -3.47 24.67
N THR A 106 -7.01 -4.21 25.35
CA THR A 106 -5.79 -3.64 25.92
C THR A 106 -4.76 -3.34 24.84
N GLU A 107 -3.86 -2.42 25.14
CA GLU A 107 -2.68 -2.13 24.32
C GLU A 107 -1.90 -3.41 23.99
N GLU A 108 -1.64 -4.26 24.98
CA GLU A 108 -0.92 -5.52 24.81
C GLU A 108 -1.62 -6.49 23.84
N GLU A 109 -2.96 -6.60 23.94
CA GLU A 109 -3.74 -7.41 23.00
C GLU A 109 -3.63 -6.88 21.57
N LEU A 110 -3.70 -5.56 21.35
CA LEU A 110 -3.57 -4.94 20.03
C LEU A 110 -2.16 -5.11 19.46
N ILE A 111 -1.12 -4.98 20.27
CA ILE A 111 0.26 -5.27 19.90
C ILE A 111 0.40 -6.73 19.46
N ASN A 112 -0.15 -7.67 20.22
CA ASN A 112 -0.13 -9.09 19.88
C ASN A 112 -0.88 -9.38 18.57
N LEU A 113 -2.01 -8.73 18.33
CA LEU A 113 -2.73 -8.86 17.07
C LEU A 113 -1.88 -8.35 15.90
N PHE A 114 -1.22 -7.21 16.07
CA PHE A 114 -0.45 -6.54 15.01
C PHE A 114 0.82 -7.31 14.62
N TYR A 115 1.63 -7.69 15.59
CA TYR A 115 2.95 -8.31 15.33
C TYR A 115 2.90 -9.83 15.15
N PHE A 116 1.85 -10.50 15.63
CA PHE A 116 1.80 -11.97 15.57
C PHE A 116 0.61 -12.50 14.76
N LYS A 117 -0.62 -12.16 15.13
CA LYS A 117 -1.79 -12.75 14.46
C LYS A 117 -1.95 -12.28 13.01
N PHE A 118 -1.76 -10.99 12.76
CA PHE A 118 -1.93 -10.37 11.46
C PHE A 118 -0.59 -10.01 10.79
N GLN A 119 0.53 -10.58 11.23
CA GLN A 119 1.86 -10.30 10.67
C GLN A 119 1.97 -10.51 9.14
N ASN A 120 1.19 -11.42 8.58
CA ASN A 120 1.16 -11.70 7.15
C ASN A 120 0.25 -10.76 6.33
N ALA A 121 -0.54 -9.92 6.99
CA ALA A 121 -1.31 -8.88 6.32
C ALA A 121 -0.38 -7.74 5.87
N PRO A 122 -0.62 -7.11 4.72
CA PRO A 122 0.14 -5.94 4.30
C PRO A 122 0.12 -4.86 5.40
N LEU A 123 1.27 -4.24 5.67
CA LEU A 123 1.44 -3.33 6.81
C LEU A 123 0.36 -2.24 6.88
N LEU A 124 0.05 -1.60 5.75
CA LEU A 124 -0.92 -0.49 5.69
C LEU A 124 -2.37 -0.91 5.89
N SER A 125 -2.73 -2.16 5.59
CA SER A 125 -4.08 -2.71 5.79
C SER A 125 -4.20 -3.57 7.05
N ARG A 126 -3.10 -3.76 7.79
CA ARG A 126 -3.07 -4.62 8.97
C ARG A 126 -3.99 -4.13 10.08
N MET A 127 -4.04 -2.80 10.30
CA MET A 127 -4.94 -2.20 11.29
C MET A 127 -6.42 -2.32 10.91
N ASP A 128 -6.74 -2.28 9.62
CA ASP A 128 -8.12 -2.51 9.16
C ASP A 128 -8.55 -3.95 9.47
N ALA A 129 -7.69 -4.93 9.22
CA ALA A 129 -7.95 -6.33 9.56
C ALA A 129 -8.11 -6.55 11.07
N ILE A 130 -7.32 -5.85 11.91
CA ILE A 130 -7.46 -5.89 13.36
C ILE A 130 -8.75 -5.23 13.82
N ARG A 131 -9.12 -4.11 13.24
CA ARG A 131 -10.40 -3.45 13.52
C ARG A 131 -11.57 -4.36 13.21
N ASP A 132 -11.59 -4.95 12.02
CA ASP A 132 -12.66 -5.85 11.60
C ASP A 132 -12.76 -7.07 12.54
N TYR A 133 -11.63 -7.63 12.92
CA TYR A 133 -11.58 -8.69 13.96
C TYR A 133 -12.17 -8.25 15.31
N CYS A 134 -11.85 -7.02 15.76
CA CYS A 134 -12.40 -6.49 17.00
C CYS A 134 -13.91 -6.17 16.88
N VAL A 135 -14.37 -5.74 15.71
CA VAL A 135 -15.80 -5.53 15.43
C VAL A 135 -16.56 -6.84 15.55
N ASP A 136 -16.09 -7.91 14.90
CA ASP A 136 -16.71 -9.25 14.99
C ASP A 136 -16.81 -9.73 16.45
N GLU A 137 -15.78 -9.46 17.24
CA GLU A 137 -15.78 -9.80 18.66
C GLU A 137 -16.78 -8.96 19.47
N TYR A 138 -16.87 -7.65 19.20
CA TYR A 138 -17.86 -6.79 19.85
C TYR A 138 -19.28 -7.22 19.50
N GLU A 139 -19.56 -7.52 18.24
CA GLU A 139 -20.87 -8.01 17.79
C GLU A 139 -21.25 -9.33 18.44
N THR A 140 -20.28 -10.26 18.54
CA THR A 140 -20.47 -11.54 19.23
C THR A 140 -20.82 -11.33 20.70
N LEU A 141 -20.10 -10.47 21.43
CA LEU A 141 -20.32 -10.20 22.84
C LEU A 141 -21.59 -9.42 23.12
N LEU A 142 -22.00 -8.52 22.19
CA LEU A 142 -23.24 -7.75 22.27
C LEU A 142 -24.47 -8.56 21.80
N GLY A 143 -24.27 -9.66 21.07
CA GLY A 143 -25.34 -10.49 20.53
C GLY A 143 -26.10 -9.81 19.40
N ARG A 144 -25.52 -8.83 18.74
CA ARG A 144 -26.08 -8.11 17.59
C ARG A 144 -25.01 -7.41 16.76
N ASP A 145 -25.32 -7.13 15.51
CA ASP A 145 -24.47 -6.34 14.64
C ASP A 145 -24.39 -4.87 15.11
N LEU A 146 -23.28 -4.20 14.82
CA LEU A 146 -23.09 -2.78 15.03
C LEU A 146 -23.76 -1.97 13.91
N SER A 147 -24.37 -0.85 14.26
CA SER A 147 -24.88 0.10 13.27
C SER A 147 -23.72 0.85 12.58
N GLU A 148 -24.00 1.51 11.44
CA GLU A 148 -23.02 2.34 10.73
C GLU A 148 -22.40 3.43 11.62
N GLU A 149 -23.21 4.06 12.48
CA GLU A 149 -22.73 5.06 13.44
C GLU A 149 -21.78 4.43 14.48
N GLU A 150 -22.10 3.23 14.95
CA GLU A 150 -21.29 2.49 15.90
C GLU A 150 -19.96 2.03 15.28
N LEU A 151 -19.98 1.54 14.04
CA LEU A 151 -18.80 1.20 13.26
C LEU A 151 -17.89 2.43 13.10
N LEU A 152 -18.44 3.60 12.80
CA LEU A 152 -17.68 4.84 12.69
C LEU A 152 -17.00 5.24 14.01
N ILE A 153 -17.67 5.01 15.15
CA ILE A 153 -17.09 5.26 16.47
C ILE A 153 -15.87 4.35 16.71
N VAL A 154 -16.02 3.06 16.38
CA VAL A 154 -14.92 2.09 16.50
C VAL A 154 -13.78 2.48 15.55
N GLN A 155 -14.08 2.76 14.29
CA GLN A 155 -13.09 3.22 13.29
C GLN A 155 -12.27 4.41 13.81
N ASN A 156 -12.92 5.42 14.35
CA ASN A 156 -12.24 6.60 14.88
C ASN A 156 -11.29 6.29 16.06
N LYS A 157 -11.54 5.24 16.81
CA LYS A 157 -10.62 4.80 17.89
C LYS A 157 -9.35 4.19 17.32
N PHE A 158 -9.47 3.34 16.29
CA PHE A 158 -8.33 2.76 15.58
C PHE A 158 -7.53 3.83 14.83
N ASP A 159 -8.22 4.74 14.18
CA ASP A 159 -7.61 5.85 13.44
C ASP A 159 -6.69 6.75 14.29
N LYS A 160 -7.00 6.89 15.57
CA LYS A 160 -6.21 7.70 16.51
C LYS A 160 -4.90 7.03 16.94
N MET A 161 -4.72 5.76 16.63
CA MET A 161 -3.49 5.02 16.91
C MET A 161 -2.45 5.19 15.81
N TYR A 162 -2.80 5.72 14.64
CA TYR A 162 -1.80 6.06 13.63
C TYR A 162 -0.98 7.27 14.07
N VAL A 163 0.33 7.13 14.10
CA VAL A 163 1.28 8.24 14.35
C VAL A 163 1.19 9.24 13.20
N THR A 164 1.07 8.73 11.97
CA THR A 164 0.77 9.54 10.80
C THR A 164 -0.20 8.81 9.89
N LYS A 165 -1.21 9.52 9.37
CA LYS A 165 -2.10 9.00 8.33
C LYS A 165 -1.55 9.25 6.92
N ASP A 166 -0.51 10.04 6.80
CA ASP A 166 0.02 10.54 5.54
C ASP A 166 1.43 10.00 5.30
N ILE A 167 1.52 8.68 5.15
CA ILE A 167 2.78 7.96 4.94
C ILE A 167 3.44 8.36 3.60
N TYR A 168 2.67 8.97 2.71
CA TYR A 168 3.11 9.36 1.36
C TYR A 168 3.57 10.83 1.27
N LYS A 169 3.48 11.60 2.34
CA LYS A 169 4.00 12.97 2.45
C LYS A 169 5.35 13.01 3.13
#